data_7fa009e2510a621316116b08319187e7
#
_entry.id   7fa009e2510a621316116b08319187e7
#
_cell.length_a   1.000
_cell.length_b   1.000
_cell.length_c   1.000
_cell.angle_alpha   90.00
_cell.angle_beta   90.00
_cell.angle_gamma   90.00
#
_symmetry.space_group_name_H-M   'P 1'
#
loop_
_entity.id
_entity.type
_entity.pdbx_description
1 polymer ?
#
loop_
_entity_poly.entity_id
_entity_poly.type
_entity_poly.pdbx_seq_one_letter_code
_entity_poly.pdbx_strand_id
1 'polypeptide(L)'
;MENIYDVARYTILAYEKQTGTRYDNSELKLQKLMYLIQRESFAFTGKPMFNENFEGWKHGPVIPSLRHYFEEDYRPITSENEIILTENNKYIINNVISQYGMYEPWYLANLTHNEISWQKSREGLKEGQDGNVLINLEDIKEDAKKIRLYDHVFDMYIDEFEDCDE
;
A
#
# COMPACT_ATOMS: atom_id res chain seq x y z
N MET A 1 12.79 8.96 -4.71
CA MET A 1 11.33 8.76 -4.66
C MET A 1 10.85 8.10 -5.92
N GLU A 2 10.04 7.09 -5.79
CA GLU A 2 9.51 6.37 -6.93
C GLU A 2 8.35 7.12 -7.60
N ASN A 3 8.13 6.84 -8.87
CA ASN A 3 6.96 7.33 -9.60
C ASN A 3 5.71 6.56 -9.13
N ILE A 4 4.64 7.29 -8.79
CA ILE A 4 3.43 6.68 -8.23
C ILE A 4 2.76 5.68 -9.18
N TYR A 5 2.79 5.96 -10.49
CA TYR A 5 2.20 5.07 -11.49
C TYR A 5 3.01 3.78 -11.65
N ASP A 6 4.33 3.86 -11.55
CA ASP A 6 5.19 2.66 -11.56
C ASP A 6 4.95 1.80 -10.32
N VAL A 7 4.76 2.42 -9.15
CA VAL A 7 4.41 1.70 -7.93
C VAL A 7 3.06 1.00 -8.10
N ALA A 8 2.04 1.71 -8.61
CA ALA A 8 0.71 1.15 -8.83
C ALA A 8 0.74 -0.01 -9.83
N ARG A 9 1.45 0.17 -10.94
CA ARG A 9 1.58 -0.86 -11.98
C ARG A 9 2.29 -2.10 -11.43
N TYR A 10 3.37 -1.92 -10.71
CA TYR A 10 4.10 -3.04 -10.13
C TYR A 10 3.25 -3.78 -9.08
N THR A 11 2.45 -3.04 -8.32
CA THR A 11 1.53 -3.64 -7.34
C THR A 11 0.54 -4.60 -8.02
N ILE A 12 -0.05 -4.17 -9.12
CA ILE A 12 -0.96 -5.00 -9.91
C ILE A 12 -0.22 -6.21 -10.49
N LEU A 13 0.97 -5.99 -11.07
CA LEU A 13 1.79 -7.06 -11.62
C LEU A 13 2.17 -8.09 -10.56
N ALA A 14 2.59 -7.65 -9.39
CA ALA A 14 2.95 -8.54 -8.28
C ALA A 14 1.76 -9.37 -7.83
N TYR A 15 0.58 -8.74 -7.74
CA TYR A 15 -0.66 -9.45 -7.42
C TYR A 15 -0.93 -10.56 -8.44
N GLU A 16 -0.87 -10.24 -9.73
CA GLU A 16 -1.14 -11.21 -10.79
C GLU A 16 -0.12 -12.35 -10.80
N LYS A 17 1.15 -12.06 -10.56
CA LYS A 17 2.20 -13.09 -10.49
C LYS A 17 2.05 -14.00 -9.27
N GLN A 18 1.74 -13.44 -8.10
CA GLN A 18 1.63 -14.24 -6.88
C GLN A 18 0.37 -15.06 -6.81
N THR A 19 -0.75 -14.54 -7.32
CA THR A 19 -2.06 -15.21 -7.24
C THR A 19 -2.38 -16.06 -8.47
N GLY A 20 -1.69 -15.83 -9.59
CA GLY A 20 -2.02 -16.46 -10.86
C GLY A 20 -3.37 -15.99 -11.42
N THR A 21 -3.92 -14.90 -10.90
CA THR A 21 -5.23 -14.36 -11.23
C THR A 21 -5.10 -12.94 -11.75
N ARG A 22 -5.86 -12.59 -12.78
CA ARG A 22 -5.90 -11.22 -13.29
C ARG A 22 -6.50 -10.28 -12.24
N TYR A 23 -5.88 -9.11 -12.06
CA TYR A 23 -6.41 -8.05 -11.20
C TYR A 23 -7.72 -7.51 -11.78
N ASP A 24 -8.78 -7.41 -10.95
CA ASP A 24 -10.14 -7.05 -11.35
C ASP A 24 -10.37 -5.53 -11.51
N ASN A 25 -9.32 -4.74 -11.52
CA ASN A 25 -9.35 -3.28 -11.67
C ASN A 25 -10.10 -2.56 -10.54
N SER A 26 -10.05 -3.08 -9.32
CA SER A 26 -10.64 -2.43 -8.15
C SER A 26 -9.80 -1.24 -7.71
N GLU A 27 -10.34 -0.02 -7.88
CA GLU A 27 -9.72 1.21 -7.37
C GLU A 27 -9.63 1.18 -5.84
N LEU A 28 -10.70 0.77 -5.17
CA LEU A 28 -10.73 0.70 -3.70
C LEU A 28 -9.58 -0.17 -3.17
N LYS A 29 -9.40 -1.35 -3.73
CA LYS A 29 -8.33 -2.27 -3.32
C LYS A 29 -6.95 -1.67 -3.57
N LEU A 30 -6.72 -1.11 -4.75
CA LEU A 30 -5.41 -0.54 -5.08
C LEU A 30 -5.06 0.63 -4.15
N GLN A 31 -6.00 1.53 -3.88
CA GLN A 31 -5.78 2.65 -2.97
C GLN A 31 -5.35 2.19 -1.57
N LYS A 32 -5.97 1.12 -1.07
CA LYS A 32 -5.63 0.57 0.26
C LYS A 32 -4.28 -0.14 0.24
N LEU A 33 -3.98 -0.88 -0.82
CA LEU A 33 -2.66 -1.49 -0.99
C LEU A 33 -1.56 -0.43 -1.07
N MET A 34 -1.81 0.68 -1.76
CA MET A 34 -0.84 1.79 -1.84
C MET A 34 -0.56 2.40 -0.46
N TYR A 35 -1.58 2.53 0.38
CA TYR A 35 -1.38 3.00 1.76
C TYR A 35 -0.50 2.01 2.55
N LEU A 36 -0.80 0.72 2.45
CA LEU A 36 -0.02 -0.31 3.15
C LEU A 36 1.43 -0.34 2.65
N ILE A 37 1.65 -0.13 1.36
CA ILE A 37 3.00 -0.04 0.78
C ILE A 37 3.76 1.16 1.36
N GLN A 38 3.14 2.32 1.46
CA GLN A 38 3.77 3.50 2.04
C GLN A 38 4.12 3.27 3.52
N ARG A 39 3.21 2.68 4.28
CA ARG A 39 3.44 2.33 5.68
C ARG A 39 4.60 1.34 5.83
N GLU A 40 4.62 0.28 5.00
CA GLU A 40 5.70 -0.71 5.02
C GLU A 40 7.03 -0.10 4.58
N SER A 41 7.03 0.86 3.66
CA SER A 41 8.25 1.57 3.28
C SER A 41 8.86 2.29 4.48
N PHE A 42 8.05 2.98 5.27
CA PHE A 42 8.53 3.58 6.52
C PHE A 42 9.06 2.52 7.50
N ALA A 43 8.38 1.38 7.60
CA ALA A 43 8.80 0.31 8.51
C ALA A 43 10.15 -0.29 8.11
N PHE A 44 10.41 -0.51 6.82
CA PHE A 44 11.66 -1.09 6.33
C PHE A 44 12.80 -0.08 6.22
N THR A 45 12.52 1.14 5.77
CA THR A 45 13.57 2.11 5.39
C THR A 45 13.56 3.39 6.21
N GLY A 46 12.49 3.66 6.95
CA GLY A 46 12.29 4.94 7.62
C GLY A 46 11.92 6.08 6.68
N LYS A 47 11.67 5.79 5.40
CA LYS A 47 11.39 6.78 4.36
C LYS A 47 10.15 6.41 3.56
N PRO A 48 9.42 7.43 3.02
CA PRO A 48 8.32 7.14 2.11
C PRO A 48 8.83 6.59 0.78
N MET A 49 8.02 5.79 0.11
CA MET A 49 8.36 5.24 -1.20
C MET A 49 8.08 6.25 -2.32
N PHE A 50 7.04 7.08 -2.17
CA PHE A 50 6.62 8.07 -3.14
C PHE A 50 6.19 9.37 -2.45
N ASN A 51 6.07 10.46 -3.21
CA ASN A 51 5.80 11.80 -2.68
C ASN A 51 4.32 12.15 -2.52
N GLU A 52 3.43 11.45 -3.23
CA GLU A 52 2.01 11.78 -3.24
C GLU A 52 1.40 11.61 -1.86
N ASN A 53 0.49 12.52 -1.51
CA ASN A 53 -0.17 12.53 -0.22
C ASN A 53 -1.48 11.74 -0.26
N PHE A 54 -1.80 11.10 0.86
CA PHE A 54 -3.12 10.51 1.08
C PHE A 54 -4.05 11.52 1.71
N GLU A 55 -5.34 11.42 1.39
CA GLU A 55 -6.42 12.10 2.07
C GLU A 55 -7.25 11.10 2.86
N GLY A 56 -7.84 11.54 3.96
CA GLY A 56 -8.66 10.70 4.84
C GLY A 56 -10.12 10.64 4.37
N TRP A 57 -10.39 9.84 3.35
CA TRP A 57 -11.75 9.65 2.84
C TRP A 57 -12.52 8.66 3.73
N LYS A 58 -13.85 8.64 3.58
CA LYS A 58 -14.73 7.82 4.45
C LYS A 58 -14.46 6.31 4.36
N HIS A 59 -13.93 5.82 3.25
CA HIS A 59 -13.61 4.40 3.06
C HIS A 59 -12.11 4.12 3.18
N GLY A 60 -11.37 5.01 3.80
CA GLY A 60 -9.95 4.85 4.04
C GLY A 60 -9.09 5.84 3.26
N PRO A 61 -7.76 5.71 3.37
CA PRO A 61 -6.83 6.61 2.69
C PRO A 61 -6.96 6.54 1.17
N VAL A 62 -6.90 7.69 0.51
CA VAL A 62 -6.97 7.80 -0.95
C VAL A 62 -5.90 8.78 -1.44
N ILE A 63 -5.20 8.42 -2.50
CA ILE A 63 -4.33 9.32 -3.26
C ILE A 63 -5.18 9.88 -4.42
N PRO A 64 -5.58 11.17 -4.37
CA PRO A 64 -6.48 11.71 -5.41
C PRO A 64 -5.90 11.65 -6.82
N SER A 65 -4.60 11.91 -6.98
CA SER A 65 -3.94 11.88 -8.29
C SER A 65 -3.95 10.48 -8.92
N LEU A 66 -3.98 9.43 -8.11
CA LEU A 66 -4.01 8.05 -8.61
C LEU A 66 -5.36 7.69 -9.24
N ARG A 67 -6.42 8.43 -8.92
CA ARG A 67 -7.74 8.20 -9.52
C ARG A 67 -7.74 8.36 -11.03
N HIS A 68 -6.88 9.23 -11.57
CA HIS A 68 -6.74 9.40 -13.02
C HIS A 68 -6.29 8.12 -13.72
N TYR A 69 -5.60 7.23 -13.01
CA TYR A 69 -5.20 5.92 -13.54
C TYR A 69 -6.42 5.06 -13.93
N PHE A 70 -7.56 5.23 -13.23
CA PHE A 70 -8.80 4.49 -13.46
C PHE A 70 -9.78 5.23 -14.37
N GLU A 71 -9.60 6.54 -14.56
CA GLU A 71 -10.42 7.37 -15.45
C GLU A 71 -9.98 7.24 -16.90
N GLU A 72 -8.69 7.01 -17.13
CA GLU A 72 -8.13 6.75 -18.45
C GLU A 72 -8.26 5.25 -18.79
N ASP A 73 -8.20 4.90 -20.07
CA ASP A 73 -8.29 3.51 -20.51
C ASP A 73 -7.23 2.67 -19.80
N TYR A 74 -7.69 1.81 -18.92
CA TYR A 74 -6.82 0.86 -18.22
C TYR A 74 -6.15 -0.05 -19.24
N ARG A 75 -4.82 0.02 -19.30
CA ARG A 75 -4.04 -0.87 -20.14
C ARG A 75 -3.33 -1.88 -19.26
N PRO A 76 -3.59 -3.20 -19.46
CA PRO A 76 -2.85 -4.21 -18.75
C PRO A 76 -1.35 -4.04 -19.00
N ILE A 77 -0.56 -4.15 -17.94
CA ILE A 77 0.89 -4.14 -18.06
C ILE A 77 1.29 -5.47 -18.67
N THR A 78 1.97 -5.41 -19.81
CA THR A 78 2.39 -6.60 -20.54
C THR A 78 3.81 -7.03 -20.19
N SER A 79 4.62 -6.12 -19.59
CA SER A 79 6.02 -6.40 -19.30
C SER A 79 6.50 -5.62 -18.08
N GLU A 80 7.20 -6.33 -17.18
CA GLU A 80 7.90 -5.74 -16.05
C GLU A 80 8.97 -4.74 -16.49
N ASN A 81 9.53 -4.90 -17.69
CA ASN A 81 10.56 -4.02 -18.22
C ASN A 81 10.10 -2.58 -18.42
N GLU A 82 8.79 -2.34 -18.49
CA GLU A 82 8.21 -1.00 -18.61
C GLU A 82 8.12 -0.26 -17.28
N ILE A 83 8.39 -0.95 -16.16
CA ILE A 83 8.26 -0.43 -14.81
C ILE A 83 9.64 -0.14 -14.25
N ILE A 84 9.89 1.11 -13.83
CA ILE A 84 11.17 1.53 -13.27
C ILE A 84 11.03 1.68 -11.77
N LEU A 85 11.53 0.70 -11.01
CA LEU A 85 11.56 0.71 -9.54
C LEU A 85 12.86 0.08 -9.07
N THR A 86 13.33 0.51 -7.89
CA THR A 86 14.47 -0.16 -7.25
C THR A 86 14.10 -1.56 -6.80
N GLU A 87 15.09 -2.44 -6.72
CA GLU A 87 14.85 -3.81 -6.24
C GLU A 87 14.33 -3.86 -4.81
N ASN A 88 14.82 -2.95 -3.94
CA ASN A 88 14.32 -2.86 -2.56
C ASN A 88 12.83 -2.50 -2.51
N ASN A 89 12.39 -1.57 -3.35
CA ASN A 89 10.99 -1.17 -3.39
C ASN A 89 10.10 -2.25 -3.99
N LYS A 90 10.58 -2.97 -4.99
CA LYS A 90 9.88 -4.17 -5.48
C LYS A 90 9.71 -5.22 -4.38
N TYR A 91 10.75 -5.43 -3.59
CA TYR A 91 10.72 -6.35 -2.45
C TYR A 91 9.64 -5.95 -1.43
N ILE A 92 9.57 -4.67 -1.08
CA ILE A 92 8.56 -4.17 -0.15
C ILE A 92 7.15 -4.38 -0.70
N ILE A 93 6.94 -4.07 -1.98
CA ILE A 93 5.64 -4.27 -2.64
C ILE A 93 5.25 -5.75 -2.63
N ASN A 94 6.19 -6.64 -2.98
CA ASN A 94 5.94 -8.08 -2.95
C ASN A 94 5.55 -8.58 -1.55
N ASN A 95 6.17 -8.04 -0.50
CA ASN A 95 5.84 -8.38 0.88
C ASN A 95 4.39 -7.97 1.22
N VAL A 96 3.98 -6.77 0.79
CA VAL A 96 2.61 -6.30 1.01
C VAL A 96 1.60 -7.19 0.29
N ILE A 97 1.87 -7.54 -0.96
CA ILE A 97 0.98 -8.42 -1.73
C ILE A 97 0.87 -9.80 -1.08
N SER A 98 1.98 -10.37 -0.59
CA SER A 98 1.94 -11.66 0.10
C SER A 98 1.07 -11.63 1.35
N GLN A 99 1.10 -10.53 2.11
CA GLN A 99 0.35 -10.42 3.36
C GLN A 99 -1.11 -9.98 3.15
N TYR A 100 -1.37 -9.11 2.18
CA TYR A 100 -2.66 -8.43 2.06
C TYR A 100 -3.36 -8.62 0.72
N GLY A 101 -2.67 -9.10 -0.30
CA GLY A 101 -3.20 -9.18 -1.67
C GLY A 101 -4.44 -10.06 -1.83
N MET A 102 -4.59 -11.07 -0.97
CA MET A 102 -5.72 -12.02 -1.03
C MET A 102 -7.01 -11.48 -0.42
N TYR A 103 -6.93 -10.37 0.31
CA TYR A 103 -8.10 -9.82 0.99
C TYR A 103 -9.02 -9.05 0.05
N GLU A 104 -10.32 -9.12 0.32
CA GLU A 104 -11.32 -8.37 -0.40
C GLU A 104 -11.16 -6.85 -0.17
N PRO A 105 -11.56 -6.00 -1.15
CA PRO A 105 -11.39 -4.55 -1.03
C PRO A 105 -11.96 -3.95 0.26
N TRP A 106 -13.14 -4.37 0.68
CA TRP A 106 -13.77 -3.85 1.89
C TRP A 106 -13.07 -4.30 3.17
N TYR A 107 -12.47 -5.49 3.16
CA TYR A 107 -11.66 -5.94 4.29
C TYR A 107 -10.42 -5.04 4.44
N LEU A 108 -9.76 -4.72 3.33
CA LEU A 108 -8.61 -3.79 3.33
C LEU A 108 -9.01 -2.40 3.80
N ALA A 109 -10.17 -1.90 3.35
CA ALA A 109 -10.69 -0.62 3.84
C ALA A 109 -10.85 -0.64 5.36
N ASN A 110 -11.43 -1.70 5.91
CA ASN A 110 -11.61 -1.85 7.36
C ASN A 110 -10.29 -1.91 8.11
N LEU A 111 -9.27 -2.58 7.54
CA LEU A 111 -7.92 -2.58 8.13
C LEU A 111 -7.35 -1.15 8.24
N THR A 112 -7.52 -0.35 7.20
CA THR A 112 -6.99 1.03 7.22
C THR A 112 -7.73 1.94 8.19
N HIS A 113 -9.00 1.63 8.52
CA HIS A 113 -9.77 2.37 9.53
C HIS A 113 -9.19 2.24 10.93
N ASN A 114 -8.38 1.22 11.19
CA ASN A 114 -7.69 1.03 12.47
C ASN A 114 -6.38 1.82 12.56
N GLU A 115 -5.95 2.43 11.47
CA GLU A 115 -4.72 3.21 11.44
C GLU A 115 -4.93 4.58 12.08
N ILE A 116 -4.03 4.95 13.00
CA ILE A 116 -4.11 6.22 13.72
C ILE A 116 -4.00 7.41 12.76
N SER A 117 -3.14 7.29 11.73
CA SER A 117 -2.97 8.35 10.74
C SER A 117 -4.27 8.71 10.03
N TRP A 118 -5.04 7.69 9.63
CA TRP A 118 -6.34 7.91 9.00
C TRP A 118 -7.35 8.48 10.00
N GLN A 119 -7.40 7.92 11.22
CA GLN A 119 -8.31 8.38 12.27
C GLN A 119 -8.09 9.85 12.60
N LYS A 120 -6.84 10.29 12.71
CA LYS A 120 -6.51 11.70 12.96
C LYS A 120 -6.99 12.61 11.84
N SER A 121 -6.89 12.19 10.59
CA SER A 121 -7.37 12.97 9.44
C SER A 121 -8.90 13.08 9.43
N ARG A 122 -9.60 12.22 10.18
CA ARG A 122 -11.03 12.16 10.27
C ARG A 122 -11.60 12.82 11.54
N GLU A 123 -10.76 13.46 12.35
CA GLU A 123 -11.22 14.12 13.59
C GLU A 123 -12.32 15.14 13.32
N GLY A 124 -13.39 15.07 14.11
CA GLY A 124 -14.56 15.95 13.97
C GLY A 124 -15.57 15.49 12.94
N LEU A 125 -15.29 14.44 12.17
CA LEU A 125 -16.21 13.86 11.20
C LEU A 125 -16.94 12.66 11.79
N LYS A 126 -18.20 12.50 11.38
CA LYS A 126 -18.99 11.30 11.71
C LYS A 126 -18.57 10.15 10.81
N GLU A 127 -18.78 8.91 11.28
CA GLU A 127 -18.61 7.72 10.44
C GLU A 127 -19.43 7.85 9.16
N GLY A 128 -18.80 7.57 8.00
CA GLY A 128 -19.46 7.68 6.69
C GLY A 128 -19.63 9.11 6.16
N GLN A 129 -19.20 10.12 6.89
CA GLN A 129 -19.23 11.51 6.41
C GLN A 129 -18.08 11.74 5.42
N ASP A 130 -18.35 12.48 4.34
CA ASP A 130 -17.32 12.86 3.39
C ASP A 130 -16.25 13.73 4.05
N GLY A 131 -15.00 13.54 3.63
CA GLY A 131 -13.86 14.32 4.11
C GLY A 131 -12.66 14.11 3.20
N ASN A 132 -11.76 15.09 3.21
CA ASN A 132 -10.58 15.09 2.33
C ASN A 132 -9.35 15.72 3.00
N VAL A 133 -9.27 15.65 4.32
CA VAL A 133 -8.12 16.18 5.06
C VAL A 133 -6.88 15.34 4.75
N LEU A 134 -5.76 16.00 4.51
CA LEU A 134 -4.50 15.31 4.26
C LEU A 134 -4.08 14.48 5.46
N ILE A 135 -3.64 13.26 5.19
CA ILE A 135 -3.03 12.40 6.19
C ILE A 135 -1.58 12.85 6.35
N ASN A 136 -1.18 13.12 7.59
CA ASN A 136 0.17 13.54 7.91
C ASN A 136 1.14 12.37 7.74
N LEU A 137 2.24 12.57 6.99
CA LEU A 137 3.26 11.54 6.77
C LEU A 137 3.90 11.06 8.07
N GLU A 138 4.09 11.96 9.05
CA GLU A 138 4.64 11.57 10.36
C GLU A 138 3.70 10.61 11.09
N ASP A 139 2.39 10.75 10.90
CA ASP A 139 1.42 9.83 11.49
C ASP A 139 1.46 8.46 10.82
N ILE A 140 1.71 8.40 9.51
CA ILE A 140 1.92 7.12 8.81
C ILE A 140 3.20 6.46 9.33
N LYS A 141 4.25 7.23 9.54
CA LYS A 141 5.51 6.75 10.12
C LYS A 141 5.31 6.19 11.53
N GLU A 142 4.47 6.85 12.35
CA GLU A 142 4.12 6.32 13.67
C GLU A 142 3.35 5.01 13.56
N ASP A 143 2.40 4.90 12.63
CA ASP A 143 1.69 3.64 12.36
C ASP A 143 2.66 2.53 11.94
N ALA A 144 3.71 2.87 11.21
CA ALA A 144 4.72 1.91 10.76
C ALA A 144 5.53 1.29 11.91
N LYS A 145 5.68 1.99 13.04
CA LYS A 145 6.47 1.51 14.19
C LYS A 145 5.91 0.25 14.83
N LYS A 146 4.61 -0.01 14.70
CA LYS A 146 3.97 -1.19 15.28
C LYS A 146 3.99 -2.39 14.33
N ILE A 147 4.52 -2.23 13.12
CA ILE A 147 4.50 -3.29 12.11
C ILE A 147 5.65 -4.25 12.35
N ARG A 148 5.31 -5.53 12.37
CA ARG A 148 6.28 -6.62 12.37
C ARG A 148 6.69 -6.90 10.93
N LEU A 149 7.97 -6.75 10.61
CA LEU A 149 8.49 -6.90 9.26
C LEU A 149 8.41 -8.35 8.79
N TYR A 150 7.88 -8.55 7.59
CA TYR A 150 7.66 -9.86 6.98
C TYR A 150 8.47 -9.98 5.69
N ASP A 151 9.01 -11.18 5.44
CA ASP A 151 9.74 -11.53 4.22
C ASP A 151 8.94 -12.54 3.39
N HIS A 152 8.61 -12.17 2.14
CA HIS A 152 7.80 -13.02 1.28
C HIS A 152 8.61 -14.19 0.65
N VAL A 153 9.93 -14.05 0.56
CA VAL A 153 10.78 -15.07 -0.08
C VAL A 153 10.83 -16.34 0.75
N PHE A 154 11.00 -16.18 2.08
CA PHE A 154 11.05 -17.30 3.03
C PHE A 154 9.76 -17.51 3.80
N ASP A 155 8.75 -16.66 3.57
CA ASP A 155 7.45 -16.70 4.27
C ASP A 155 7.63 -16.68 5.80
N MET A 156 8.40 -15.71 6.29
CA MET A 156 8.77 -15.57 7.70
C MET A 156 8.80 -14.09 8.09
N TYR A 157 8.57 -13.82 9.38
CA TYR A 157 8.89 -12.50 9.93
C TYR A 157 10.40 -12.35 10.09
N ILE A 158 10.90 -11.13 9.84
CA ILE A 158 12.35 -10.84 9.84
C ILE A 158 12.99 -11.11 11.20
N ASP A 159 12.28 -10.86 12.31
CA ASP A 159 12.76 -11.14 13.65
C ASP A 159 13.00 -12.65 13.91
N GLU A 160 12.33 -13.53 13.16
CA GLU A 160 12.53 -14.98 13.26
C GLU A 160 13.89 -15.43 12.69
N PHE A 161 14.48 -14.65 11.77
CA PHE A 161 15.82 -14.95 11.24
C PHE A 161 16.90 -14.79 12.30
N GLU A 162 16.75 -13.85 13.20
CA GLU A 162 17.69 -13.62 14.29
C GLU A 162 17.75 -14.82 15.24
N ASP A 163 16.59 -15.46 15.47
CA ASP A 163 16.48 -16.65 16.31
C ASP A 163 17.11 -17.90 15.67
N CYS A 164 17.24 -17.93 14.32
CA CYS A 164 17.81 -19.05 13.58
C CYS A 164 19.35 -19.04 13.56
N ASP A 165 19.98 -17.90 13.88
CA ASP A 165 21.45 -17.73 13.87
C ASP A 165 22.13 -18.12 15.20
N GLU A 166 21.39 -18.58 16.17
CA GLU A 166 21.91 -19.08 17.46
C GLU A 166 22.24 -20.57 17.46
#